data_a9b1a8981f4bccd630b1821de4c7e4dd
#
_entry.id   a9b1a8981f4bccd630b1821de4c7e4dd
#
_cell.length_a   1.000
_cell.length_b   1.000
_cell.length_c   1.000
_cell.angle_alpha   90.00
_cell.angle_beta   90.00
_cell.angle_gamma   90.00
#
_symmetry.space_group_name_H-M   'P 1'
#
loop_
_entity.id
_entity.type
_entity.pdbx_description
1 polymer ?
#
loop_
_entity_poly.entity_id
_entity_poly.type
_entity_poly.pdbx_seq_one_letter_code
_entity_poly.pdbx_strand_id
1 'polypeptide(L)'
;VSDLQQQLDAAWRVRQAHFAPQIRFAYPLDTALISLTGNRCALQCAHCGGYYLCHMQPVWSAEPEGATSALISGGCDLQGRVPVTGHLERIAAIKEGRRLNWHVGLIDEQAMRVIAPYVDVISFDLVGDTET
;
A
#
# COMPACT_ATOMS: atom_id res chain seq x y z
N VAL A 1 -4.17 26.20 -20.43
CA VAL A 1 -4.49 24.91 -19.78
C VAL A 1 -3.20 24.39 -19.18
N SER A 2 -3.19 24.05 -17.89
CA SER A 2 -2.00 23.51 -17.22
C SER A 2 -1.62 22.15 -17.82
N ASP A 3 -0.36 21.78 -17.74
CA ASP A 3 0.13 20.47 -18.19
C ASP A 3 -0.64 19.32 -17.49
N LEU A 4 -0.94 19.47 -16.21
CA LEU A 4 -1.75 18.54 -15.45
C LEU A 4 -3.14 18.35 -16.06
N GLN A 5 -3.83 19.44 -16.46
CA GLN A 5 -5.16 19.33 -17.06
C GLN A 5 -5.12 18.56 -18.38
N GLN A 6 -4.09 18.75 -19.19
CA GLN A 6 -3.92 17.99 -20.43
C GLN A 6 -3.69 16.50 -20.17
N GLN A 7 -2.90 16.18 -19.14
CA GLN A 7 -2.67 14.79 -18.72
C GLN A 7 -3.95 14.13 -18.18
N LEU A 8 -4.73 14.83 -17.38
CA LEU A 8 -6.02 14.34 -16.88
C LEU A 8 -7.01 14.08 -18.02
N ASP A 9 -7.11 14.99 -18.99
CA ASP A 9 -7.97 14.84 -20.16
C ASP A 9 -7.52 13.66 -21.05
N ALA A 10 -6.21 13.46 -21.18
CA ALA A 10 -5.66 12.32 -21.90
C ALA A 10 -5.96 11.00 -21.19
N ALA A 11 -5.74 10.95 -19.89
CA ALA A 11 -6.04 9.76 -19.07
C ALA A 11 -7.54 9.43 -19.11
N TRP A 12 -8.40 10.45 -19.05
CA TRP A 12 -9.86 10.27 -19.17
C TRP A 12 -10.27 9.68 -20.51
N ARG A 13 -9.70 10.16 -21.61
CA ARG A 13 -9.96 9.59 -22.94
C ARG A 13 -9.54 8.12 -23.04
N VAL A 14 -8.36 7.78 -22.51
CA VAL A 14 -7.92 6.37 -22.45
C VAL A 14 -8.89 5.52 -21.64
N ARG A 15 -9.29 6.01 -20.47
CA ARG A 15 -10.28 5.33 -19.63
C ARG A 15 -11.59 5.08 -20.39
N GLN A 16 -12.11 6.08 -21.09
CA GLN A 16 -13.37 5.94 -21.85
C GLN A 16 -13.26 4.98 -23.05
N ALA A 17 -12.10 4.94 -23.71
CA ALA A 17 -11.88 4.08 -24.87
C ALA A 17 -11.73 2.59 -24.50
N HIS A 18 -11.19 2.28 -23.32
CA HIS A 18 -10.78 0.92 -22.95
C HIS A 18 -11.57 0.28 -21.82
N PHE A 19 -12.40 1.03 -21.10
CA PHE A 19 -13.11 0.52 -19.93
C PHE A 19 -14.60 0.90 -19.98
N ALA A 20 -15.45 -0.04 -19.60
CA ALA A 20 -16.88 0.21 -19.45
C ALA A 20 -17.15 1.31 -18.40
N PRO A 21 -18.27 2.08 -18.51
CA PRO A 21 -18.62 3.13 -17.55
C PRO A 21 -19.14 2.53 -16.23
N GLN A 22 -18.30 1.74 -15.59
CA GLN A 22 -18.58 1.05 -14.33
C GLN A 22 -17.55 1.41 -13.27
N ILE A 23 -17.99 1.47 -12.02
CA ILE A 23 -17.15 1.56 -10.85
C ILE A 23 -17.37 0.33 -9.98
N ARG A 24 -16.32 -0.21 -9.40
CA ARG A 24 -16.37 -1.28 -8.41
C ARG A 24 -16.00 -0.74 -7.06
N PHE A 25 -16.85 -1.01 -6.08
CA PHE A 25 -16.55 -0.72 -4.68
C PHE A 25 -16.03 -1.98 -4.02
N ALA A 26 -14.86 -1.90 -3.38
CA ALA A 26 -14.31 -2.97 -2.57
C ALA A 26 -14.68 -2.72 -1.10
N TYR A 27 -15.15 -3.77 -0.43
CA TYR A 27 -15.46 -3.76 0.99
C TYR A 27 -14.52 -4.78 1.67
N PRO A 28 -13.39 -4.35 2.22
CA PRO A 28 -12.35 -5.23 2.74
C PRO A 28 -12.70 -5.73 4.16
N LEU A 29 -13.82 -6.42 4.31
CA LEU A 29 -14.31 -6.90 5.62
C LEU A 29 -13.46 -8.04 6.19
N ASP A 30 -12.83 -8.84 5.32
CA ASP A 30 -12.04 -10.02 5.69
C ASP A 30 -10.54 -9.75 5.41
N THR A 31 -10.09 -8.51 5.62
CA THR A 31 -8.71 -8.10 5.40
C THR A 31 -8.01 -7.85 6.72
N ALA A 32 -6.94 -8.59 6.98
CA ALA A 32 -6.05 -8.31 8.11
C ALA A 32 -5.18 -7.08 7.83
N LEU A 33 -5.01 -6.22 8.82
CA LEU A 33 -4.16 -5.03 8.73
C LEU A 33 -2.84 -5.32 9.42
N ILE A 34 -1.73 -5.34 8.69
CA ILE A 34 -0.42 -5.77 9.20
C ILE A 34 0.62 -4.69 8.99
N SER A 35 1.26 -4.27 10.08
CA SER A 35 2.30 -3.25 10.08
C SER A 35 3.69 -3.87 10.20
N LEU A 36 4.59 -3.52 9.27
CA LEU A 36 6.00 -3.90 9.29
C LEU A 36 6.81 -3.17 10.38
N THR A 37 6.27 -2.08 10.93
CA THR A 37 6.95 -1.22 11.91
C THR A 37 6.25 -1.16 13.26
N GLY A 38 5.15 -1.90 13.43
CA GLY A 38 4.22 -1.68 14.54
C GLY A 38 3.67 -0.25 14.50
N ASN A 39 3.77 0.49 15.60
CA ASN A 39 3.26 1.87 15.70
C ASN A 39 4.31 2.94 15.35
N ARG A 40 5.51 2.55 14.88
CA ARG A 40 6.59 3.50 14.63
C ARG A 40 6.50 4.07 13.22
N CYS A 41 6.53 5.40 13.11
CA CYS A 41 6.65 6.15 11.87
C CYS A 41 7.54 7.38 12.12
N ALA A 42 8.45 7.68 11.21
CA ALA A 42 9.28 8.87 11.32
C ALA A 42 8.59 10.14 10.82
N LEU A 43 7.54 9.99 10.02
CA LEU A 43 6.75 11.09 9.49
C LEU A 43 5.59 11.43 10.42
N GLN A 44 5.27 12.74 10.50
CA GLN A 44 4.14 13.29 11.24
C GLN A 44 3.13 13.92 10.27
N CYS A 45 2.65 13.11 9.31
CA CYS A 45 1.75 13.59 8.26
C CYS A 45 0.45 14.11 8.87
N ALA A 46 0.05 15.33 8.50
CA ALA A 46 -1.10 16.02 9.06
C ALA A 46 -2.43 15.23 8.93
N HIS A 47 -2.57 14.42 7.87
CA HIS A 47 -3.78 13.60 7.65
C HIS A 47 -3.79 12.29 8.45
N CYS A 48 -2.65 11.81 8.92
CA CYS A 48 -2.51 10.49 9.54
C CYS A 48 -2.13 10.57 11.02
N GLY A 49 -1.08 11.35 11.38
CA GLY A 49 -0.58 11.44 12.76
C GLY A 49 -0.23 10.08 13.39
N GLY A 50 0.01 9.04 12.60
CA GLY A 50 0.24 7.68 13.08
C GLY A 50 -1.01 6.90 13.48
N TYR A 51 -2.19 7.50 13.33
CA TYR A 51 -3.47 6.90 13.75
C TYR A 51 -3.72 5.51 13.15
N TYR A 52 -3.46 5.33 11.86
CA TYR A 52 -3.74 4.05 11.20
C TYR A 52 -2.88 2.92 11.73
N LEU A 53 -1.63 3.17 12.10
CA LEU A 53 -0.72 2.15 12.63
C LEU A 53 -1.19 1.56 13.96
N CYS A 54 -1.90 2.34 14.77
CA CYS A 54 -2.44 1.86 16.04
C CYS A 54 -3.52 0.78 15.89
N HIS A 55 -4.09 0.64 14.70
CA HIS A 55 -5.12 -0.34 14.39
C HIS A 55 -4.58 -1.54 13.61
N MET A 56 -3.28 -1.57 13.33
CA MET A 56 -2.63 -2.65 12.59
C MET A 56 -1.91 -3.60 13.55
N GLN A 57 -1.93 -4.89 13.22
CA GLN A 57 -1.15 -5.89 13.96
C GLN A 57 0.32 -5.80 13.55
N PRO A 58 1.28 -5.78 14.50
CA PRO A 58 2.69 -5.87 14.16
C PRO A 58 2.99 -7.19 13.46
N VAL A 59 3.78 -7.16 12.37
CA VAL A 59 4.05 -8.34 11.54
C VAL A 59 4.64 -9.52 12.34
N TRP A 60 5.44 -9.25 13.36
CA TRP A 60 6.09 -10.28 14.18
C TRP A 60 5.13 -11.05 15.10
N SER A 61 3.93 -10.52 15.35
CA SER A 61 2.89 -11.13 16.20
C SER A 61 1.53 -11.22 15.51
N ALA A 62 1.47 -10.91 14.20
CA ALA A 62 0.22 -10.93 13.47
C ALA A 62 -0.33 -12.35 13.33
N GLU A 63 -1.59 -12.54 13.70
CA GLU A 63 -2.33 -13.79 13.52
C GLU A 63 -3.58 -13.50 12.67
N PRO A 64 -3.47 -13.56 11.33
CA PRO A 64 -4.55 -13.18 10.42
C PRO A 64 -5.59 -14.30 10.24
N GLU A 65 -6.01 -14.94 11.33
CA GLU A 65 -6.99 -16.00 11.29
C GLU A 65 -8.33 -15.52 10.71
N GLY A 66 -8.91 -16.33 9.82
CA GLY A 66 -10.18 -16.04 9.15
C GLY A 66 -10.08 -14.97 8.05
N ALA A 67 -8.95 -14.27 7.90
CA ALA A 67 -8.78 -13.30 6.83
C ALA A 67 -8.46 -13.97 5.48
N THR A 68 -9.09 -13.52 4.41
CA THR A 68 -8.84 -13.97 3.03
C THR A 68 -7.81 -13.10 2.31
N SER A 69 -7.51 -11.94 2.88
CA SER A 69 -6.50 -11.00 2.39
C SER A 69 -5.80 -10.27 3.53
N ALA A 70 -4.66 -9.66 3.22
CA ALA A 70 -3.99 -8.78 4.17
C ALA A 70 -3.49 -7.51 3.47
N LEU A 71 -3.64 -6.37 4.16
CA LEU A 71 -2.95 -5.13 3.83
C LEU A 71 -1.61 -5.12 4.58
N ILE A 72 -0.54 -5.13 3.83
CA ILE A 72 0.83 -5.01 4.35
C ILE A 72 1.26 -3.56 4.20
N SER A 73 1.57 -2.91 5.31
CA SER A 73 2.05 -1.53 5.34
C SER A 73 2.98 -1.31 6.53
N GLY A 74 3.23 -0.08 6.87
CA GLY A 74 4.03 0.31 8.03
C GLY A 74 4.23 1.81 8.06
N GLY A 75 4.88 2.29 9.12
CA GLY A 75 5.34 3.66 9.14
C GLY A 75 6.54 3.87 8.22
N CYS A 76 6.67 5.09 7.75
CA CYS A 76 7.74 5.50 6.87
C CYS A 76 9.00 5.93 7.62
N ASP A 77 10.15 5.84 6.94
CA ASP A 77 11.37 6.57 7.29
C ASP A 77 11.24 8.06 6.92
N LEU A 78 12.29 8.86 7.16
CA LEU A 78 12.33 10.29 6.82
C LEU A 78 12.30 10.57 5.32
N GLN A 79 12.53 9.55 4.48
CA GLN A 79 12.46 9.60 3.03
C GLN A 79 11.11 9.12 2.49
N GLY A 80 10.13 8.86 3.33
CA GLY A 80 8.80 8.40 2.93
C GLY A 80 8.71 6.91 2.53
N ARG A 81 9.72 6.09 2.88
CA ARG A 81 9.79 4.67 2.52
C ARG A 81 9.29 3.79 3.66
N VAL A 82 8.48 2.81 3.33
CA VAL A 82 8.15 1.71 4.24
C VAL A 82 9.25 0.64 4.14
N PRO A 83 9.74 0.04 5.26
CA PRO A 83 10.81 -0.96 5.23
C PRO A 83 10.29 -2.33 4.75
N VAL A 84 9.88 -2.40 3.49
CA VAL A 84 9.15 -3.53 2.88
C VAL A 84 9.95 -4.82 2.78
N THR A 85 11.27 -4.77 2.82
CA THR A 85 12.14 -5.94 2.70
C THR A 85 12.40 -6.64 4.04
N GLY A 86 11.92 -6.07 5.14
CA GLY A 86 11.97 -6.72 6.44
C GLY A 86 10.90 -7.82 6.58
N HIS A 87 11.17 -8.81 7.40
CA HIS A 87 10.21 -9.85 7.80
C HIS A 87 9.66 -10.73 6.65
N LEU A 88 10.40 -10.93 5.55
CA LEU A 88 9.92 -11.65 4.37
C LEU A 88 9.50 -13.10 4.65
N GLU A 89 10.16 -13.79 5.55
CA GLU A 89 9.76 -15.14 5.98
C GLU A 89 8.37 -15.12 6.62
N ARG A 90 8.12 -14.15 7.49
CA ARG A 90 6.81 -14.00 8.13
C ARG A 90 5.74 -13.61 7.12
N ILE A 91 6.07 -12.74 6.16
CA ILE A 91 5.19 -12.37 5.05
C ILE A 91 4.86 -13.58 4.17
N ALA A 92 5.84 -14.44 3.87
CA ALA A 92 5.60 -15.66 3.10
C ALA A 92 4.57 -16.56 3.80
N ALA A 93 4.70 -16.75 5.12
CA ALA A 93 3.73 -17.51 5.89
C ALA A 93 2.34 -16.84 5.91
N ILE A 94 2.27 -15.53 6.03
CA ILE A 94 1.01 -14.78 5.97
C ILE A 94 0.35 -14.91 4.59
N LYS A 95 1.14 -14.98 3.51
CA LYS A 95 0.64 -15.09 2.14
C LYS A 95 -0.08 -16.42 1.86
N GLU A 96 0.21 -17.46 2.60
CA GLU A 96 -0.42 -18.77 2.40
C GLU A 96 -1.96 -18.68 2.43
N GLY A 97 -2.60 -18.93 1.28
CA GLY A 97 -4.04 -18.86 1.09
C GLY A 97 -4.64 -17.45 1.11
N ARG A 98 -3.84 -16.39 1.09
CA ARG A 98 -4.28 -14.98 1.15
C ARG A 98 -3.77 -14.16 -0.01
N ARG A 99 -4.55 -13.14 -0.37
CA ARG A 99 -4.09 -12.07 -1.28
C ARG A 99 -3.45 -10.95 -0.45
N LEU A 100 -2.27 -10.52 -0.87
CA LEU A 100 -1.57 -9.42 -0.21
C LEU A 100 -1.66 -8.13 -1.04
N ASN A 101 -2.23 -7.10 -0.44
CA ASN A 101 -2.19 -5.72 -0.90
C ASN A 101 -1.09 -4.99 -0.13
N TRP A 102 -0.21 -4.31 -0.84
CA TRP A 102 0.91 -3.61 -0.24
C TRP A 102 0.79 -2.10 -0.41
N HIS A 103 0.95 -1.39 0.70
CA HIS A 103 1.12 0.06 0.73
C HIS A 103 2.59 0.34 1.03
N VAL A 104 3.35 0.73 0.03
CA VAL A 104 4.82 0.65 0.02
C VAL A 104 5.54 1.97 0.27
N GLY A 105 4.80 3.09 0.30
CA GLY A 105 5.41 4.42 0.33
C GLY A 105 6.26 4.68 -0.92
N LEU A 106 7.31 5.48 -0.79
CA LEU A 106 8.24 5.81 -1.89
C LEU A 106 9.26 4.67 -2.07
N ILE A 107 8.83 3.56 -2.60
CA ILE A 107 9.66 2.36 -2.80
C ILE A 107 10.62 2.54 -3.98
N ASP A 108 11.84 2.04 -3.84
CA ASP A 108 12.80 1.95 -4.94
C ASP A 108 12.67 0.65 -5.74
N GLU A 109 13.29 0.62 -6.91
CA GLU A 109 13.21 -0.54 -7.81
C GLU A 109 13.79 -1.81 -7.19
N GLN A 110 14.88 -1.73 -6.43
CA GLN A 110 15.52 -2.88 -5.82
C GLN A 110 14.60 -3.52 -4.77
N ALA A 111 14.04 -2.72 -3.88
CA ALA A 111 13.09 -3.19 -2.88
C ALA A 111 11.82 -3.77 -3.54
N MET A 112 11.34 -3.13 -4.61
CA MET A 112 10.20 -3.64 -5.37
C MET A 112 10.47 -5.01 -5.99
N ARG A 113 11.65 -5.24 -6.56
CA ARG A 113 12.05 -6.56 -7.08
C ARG A 113 12.08 -7.64 -5.98
N VAL A 114 12.54 -7.27 -4.79
CA VAL A 114 12.61 -8.20 -3.65
C VAL A 114 11.24 -8.64 -3.18
N ILE A 115 10.27 -7.72 -3.10
CA ILE A 115 8.93 -8.05 -2.62
C ILE A 115 8.00 -8.60 -3.71
N ALA A 116 8.33 -8.47 -4.98
CA ALA A 116 7.47 -8.85 -6.11
C ALA A 116 6.84 -10.26 -5.98
N PRO A 117 7.53 -11.31 -5.49
CA PRO A 117 6.93 -12.63 -5.30
C PRO A 117 5.79 -12.66 -4.26
N TYR A 118 5.74 -11.69 -3.39
CA TYR A 118 4.76 -11.61 -2.30
C TYR A 118 3.61 -10.64 -2.60
N VAL A 119 3.64 -9.95 -3.73
CA VAL A 119 2.68 -8.90 -4.09
C VAL A 119 1.58 -9.46 -4.98
N ASP A 120 0.33 -9.21 -4.62
CA ASP A 120 -0.83 -9.42 -5.49
C ASP A 120 -1.42 -8.07 -5.95
N VAL A 121 -1.34 -7.05 -5.11
CA VAL A 121 -1.82 -5.68 -5.39
C VAL A 121 -0.86 -4.68 -4.75
N ILE A 122 -0.60 -3.58 -5.41
CA ILE A 122 0.04 -2.39 -4.85
C ILE A 122 -1.00 -1.28 -4.71
N SER A 123 -1.10 -0.72 -3.51
CA SER A 123 -1.74 0.57 -3.27
C SER A 123 -0.65 1.64 -3.21
N PHE A 124 -0.70 2.59 -4.11
CA PHE A 124 0.27 3.66 -4.22
C PHE A 124 -0.42 5.02 -4.14
N ASP A 125 0.09 5.90 -3.29
CA ASP A 125 -0.46 7.25 -3.15
C ASP A 125 0.04 8.15 -4.28
N LEU A 126 -0.88 8.90 -4.86
CA LEU A 126 -0.56 9.99 -5.76
C LEU A 126 -0.42 11.27 -4.94
N VAL A 127 0.71 11.92 -5.06
CA VAL A 127 0.95 13.23 -4.44
C VAL A 127 0.57 14.36 -5.40
N GLY A 128 0.15 15.51 -4.85
CA GLY A 128 -0.51 16.57 -5.62
C GLY A 128 0.42 17.51 -6.38
N ASP A 129 1.73 17.41 -6.22
CA ASP A 129 2.72 18.29 -6.86
C ASP A 129 4.01 17.56 -7.22
N THR A 130 4.89 18.24 -7.94
CA THR A 130 6.18 17.69 -8.42
C THR A 130 7.34 17.91 -7.44
N GLU A 131 7.11 18.55 -6.31
CA GLU A 131 8.13 18.88 -5.32
C GLU A 131 8.12 17.92 -4.14
N THR A 132 7.04 17.14 -4.00
CA THR A 132 6.89 16.10 -3.00
C THR A 132 7.39 14.77 -3.54
#